data_4e3f7bed5a190c51328c53d4f2357794
#
_entry.id   4e3f7bed5a190c51328c53d4f2357794
#
_cell.length_a   1.000
_cell.length_b   1.000
_cell.length_c   1.000
_cell.angle_alpha   90.00
_cell.angle_beta   90.00
_cell.angle_gamma   90.00
#
_symmetry.space_group_name_H-M   'P 1'
#
loop_
_entity.id
_entity.type
_entity.pdbx_description
1 polymer ?
#
loop_
_entity_poly.entity_id
_entity_poly.type
_entity_poly.pdbx_seq_one_letter_code
_entity_poly.pdbx_strand_id
1 'polypeptide(L)'
;MTTRSDIEFAGEDGLTLRGWLFVPDAPGPRPAITMAHGYAGVKEHGLEPFAEAFADAGFVVLVHDHRTFGASDGTPRQDVDPWRQIADWRRAITFLEARPEVDPERIGLWGTSYAGGHAIVLGATDRRLKAVVAQVPTISGVEQGLRRVPPDGVAALEHAFAEEDRAVGRGEPPRSQTIVSADPAVPASYRAPDAVGFYLQDIPEGIWENQVTVRSTRAARMYEPGAWVSRVSPTPLLLVVALNDTITVTDLALTAYERALQPKGLELIPGGHFDPYVAEFARSSAAARSWFEQHLS
;
A
#
# COMPACT_ATOMS: atom_id res chain seq x y z
N MET A 1 -12.11 -18.69 16.94
CA MET A 1 -12.77 -17.44 16.46
C MET A 1 -11.70 -16.35 16.42
N THR A 2 -11.86 -15.37 15.55
CA THR A 2 -10.96 -14.20 15.48
C THR A 2 -11.68 -12.98 16.06
N THR A 3 -11.01 -12.20 16.91
CA THR A 3 -11.54 -10.95 17.43
C THR A 3 -10.94 -9.78 16.67
N ARG A 4 -11.80 -8.91 16.09
CA ARG A 4 -11.38 -7.63 15.51
C ARG A 4 -11.61 -6.51 16.51
N SER A 5 -10.62 -5.65 16.70
CA SER A 5 -10.74 -4.44 17.51
C SER A 5 -10.15 -3.24 16.79
N ASP A 6 -10.76 -2.06 17.01
CA ASP A 6 -10.14 -0.81 16.61
C ASP A 6 -8.99 -0.50 17.55
N ILE A 7 -7.87 -0.05 16.97
CA ILE A 7 -6.67 0.29 17.74
C ILE A 7 -6.08 1.62 17.27
N GLU A 8 -5.30 2.22 18.13
CA GLU A 8 -4.49 3.38 17.82
C GLU A 8 -3.06 3.20 18.34
N PHE A 9 -2.10 3.79 17.64
CA PHE A 9 -0.70 3.78 18.04
C PHE A 9 0.02 5.04 17.54
N ALA A 10 1.16 5.33 18.17
CA ALA A 10 1.96 6.50 17.81
C ALA A 10 2.67 6.29 16.46
N GLY A 11 2.40 7.15 15.51
CA GLY A 11 3.18 7.32 14.28
C GLY A 11 4.39 8.25 14.49
N GLU A 12 5.04 8.63 13.41
CA GLU A 12 6.09 9.65 13.44
C GLU A 12 5.50 11.06 13.72
N ASP A 13 6.34 11.95 14.21
CA ASP A 13 5.98 13.36 14.48
C ASP A 13 4.83 13.56 15.49
N GLY A 14 4.55 12.57 16.34
CA GLY A 14 3.50 12.65 17.36
C GLY A 14 2.07 12.48 16.83
N LEU A 15 1.91 12.02 15.58
CA LEU A 15 0.60 11.67 15.04
C LEU A 15 0.07 10.38 15.65
N THR A 16 -1.25 10.24 15.70
CA THR A 16 -1.90 8.98 16.03
C THR A 16 -2.33 8.27 14.74
N LEU A 17 -1.87 7.04 14.57
CA LEU A 17 -2.33 6.15 13.51
C LEU A 17 -3.42 5.23 14.07
N ARG A 18 -4.41 4.93 13.23
CA ARG A 18 -5.54 4.08 13.59
C ARG A 18 -5.71 2.94 12.62
N GLY A 19 -6.22 1.83 13.13
CA GLY A 19 -6.37 0.63 12.34
C GLY A 19 -7.21 -0.43 13.02
N TRP A 20 -7.23 -1.59 12.41
CA TRP A 20 -7.85 -2.81 12.94
C TRP A 20 -6.78 -3.79 13.37
N LEU A 21 -6.99 -4.41 14.53
CA LEU A 21 -6.20 -5.53 14.99
C LEU A 21 -7.09 -6.78 15.05
N PHE A 22 -6.69 -7.81 14.32
CA PHE A 22 -7.33 -9.12 14.31
C PHE A 22 -6.46 -10.06 15.15
N VAL A 23 -7.05 -10.63 16.19
CA VAL A 23 -6.36 -11.57 17.09
C VAL A 23 -7.10 -12.89 17.08
N PRO A 24 -6.46 -13.98 16.62
CA PRO A 24 -7.03 -15.33 16.70
C PRO A 24 -7.20 -15.78 18.14
N ASP A 25 -8.34 -16.42 18.44
CA ASP A 25 -8.61 -17.05 19.74
C ASP A 25 -7.78 -18.35 19.89
N ALA A 26 -6.54 -18.20 20.27
CA ALA A 26 -5.63 -19.29 20.47
C ALA A 26 -4.49 -18.91 21.43
N PRO A 27 -3.99 -19.86 22.24
CA PRO A 27 -3.01 -19.56 23.29
C PRO A 27 -1.63 -19.19 22.76
N GLY A 28 -0.93 -18.32 23.49
CA GLY A 28 0.47 -17.95 23.30
C GLY A 28 0.73 -16.92 22.21
N PRO A 29 1.97 -16.38 22.17
CA PRO A 29 2.39 -15.44 21.12
C PRO A 29 2.38 -16.10 19.74
N ARG A 30 1.95 -15.34 18.72
CA ARG A 30 1.78 -15.82 17.35
C ARG A 30 2.54 -14.99 16.35
N PRO A 31 2.85 -15.54 15.18
CA PRO A 31 3.37 -14.72 14.08
C PRO A 31 2.35 -13.65 13.72
N ALA A 32 2.84 -12.49 13.29
CA ALA A 32 2.00 -11.36 12.96
C ALA A 32 2.24 -10.86 11.53
N ILE A 33 1.22 -10.24 10.94
CA ILE A 33 1.28 -9.59 9.63
C ILE A 33 0.81 -8.14 9.79
N THR A 34 1.59 -7.19 9.30
CA THR A 34 1.13 -5.80 9.18
C THR A 34 0.78 -5.47 7.73
N MET A 35 -0.32 -4.74 7.54
CA MET A 35 -0.91 -4.43 6.24
C MET A 35 -1.25 -2.96 6.11
N ALA A 36 -1.16 -2.41 4.88
CA ALA A 36 -1.63 -1.06 4.57
C ALA A 36 -2.11 -0.94 3.11
N HIS A 37 -2.95 0.06 2.88
CA HIS A 37 -3.61 0.36 1.61
C HIS A 37 -2.68 1.02 0.57
N GLY A 38 -3.09 0.98 -0.71
CA GLY A 38 -2.41 1.62 -1.83
C GLY A 38 -2.60 3.15 -1.90
N TYR A 39 -2.29 3.71 -3.06
CA TYR A 39 -2.33 5.16 -3.31
C TYR A 39 -3.70 5.77 -2.99
N ALA A 40 -3.71 6.75 -2.10
CA ALA A 40 -4.89 7.53 -1.72
C ALA A 40 -6.13 6.70 -1.30
N GLY A 41 -5.97 5.41 -0.98
CA GLY A 41 -7.02 4.58 -0.42
C GLY A 41 -7.10 4.67 1.11
N VAL A 42 -7.93 3.82 1.69
CA VAL A 42 -8.06 3.56 3.11
C VAL A 42 -8.18 2.06 3.35
N LYS A 43 -8.07 1.60 4.59
CA LYS A 43 -8.15 0.17 4.95
C LYS A 43 -9.47 -0.49 4.54
N GLU A 44 -10.56 0.29 4.42
CA GLU A 44 -11.85 -0.16 3.94
C GLU A 44 -11.85 -0.53 2.45
N HIS A 45 -10.86 -0.08 1.67
CA HIS A 45 -10.72 -0.46 0.25
C HIS A 45 -10.19 -1.89 0.08
N GLY A 46 -11.01 -2.87 0.45
CA GLY A 46 -10.79 -4.29 0.16
C GLY A 46 -9.68 -4.96 0.97
N LEU A 47 -9.22 -4.39 2.09
CA LEU A 47 -8.17 -5.01 2.91
C LEU A 47 -8.72 -5.96 3.98
N GLU A 48 -9.96 -5.76 4.45
CA GLU A 48 -10.57 -6.58 5.49
C GLU A 48 -10.61 -8.07 5.12
N PRO A 49 -11.04 -8.49 3.91
CA PRO A 49 -11.04 -9.90 3.53
C PRO A 49 -9.65 -10.57 3.57
N PHE A 50 -8.59 -9.84 3.21
CA PHE A 50 -7.22 -10.35 3.35
C PHE A 50 -6.82 -10.51 4.81
N ALA A 51 -7.16 -9.53 5.65
CA ALA A 51 -6.86 -9.58 7.07
C ALA A 51 -7.57 -10.75 7.75
N GLU A 52 -8.84 -10.99 7.42
CA GLU A 52 -9.60 -12.15 7.90
C GLU A 52 -8.97 -13.46 7.43
N ALA A 53 -8.62 -13.58 6.15
CA ALA A 53 -7.97 -14.78 5.61
C ALA A 53 -6.65 -15.11 6.29
N PHE A 54 -5.86 -14.10 6.65
CA PHE A 54 -4.61 -14.30 7.39
C PHE A 54 -4.87 -14.60 8.88
N ALA A 55 -5.85 -13.95 9.49
CA ALA A 55 -6.20 -14.20 10.88
C ALA A 55 -6.80 -15.60 11.08
N ASP A 56 -7.61 -16.09 10.13
CA ASP A 56 -8.12 -17.45 10.13
C ASP A 56 -7.02 -18.50 9.95
N ALA A 57 -5.91 -18.13 9.32
CA ALA A 57 -4.70 -18.96 9.25
C ALA A 57 -3.85 -18.91 10.55
N GLY A 58 -4.26 -18.12 11.54
CA GLY A 58 -3.64 -18.07 12.86
C GLY A 58 -2.64 -16.94 13.06
N PHE A 59 -2.54 -15.96 12.16
CA PHE A 59 -1.72 -14.77 12.31
C PHE A 59 -2.44 -13.69 13.10
N VAL A 60 -1.72 -12.95 13.94
CA VAL A 60 -2.20 -11.63 14.40
C VAL A 60 -2.05 -10.65 13.25
N VAL A 61 -3.12 -9.92 12.90
CA VAL A 61 -3.07 -9.04 11.72
C VAL A 61 -3.39 -7.61 12.12
N LEU A 62 -2.48 -6.69 11.78
CA LEU A 62 -2.65 -5.25 11.92
C LEU A 62 -2.89 -4.61 10.55
N VAL A 63 -4.02 -3.97 10.36
CA VAL A 63 -4.35 -3.17 9.17
C VAL A 63 -4.50 -1.72 9.59
N HIS A 64 -3.66 -0.82 9.10
CA HIS A 64 -3.73 0.59 9.48
C HIS A 64 -4.00 1.52 8.30
N ASP A 65 -4.61 2.66 8.59
CA ASP A 65 -4.65 3.78 7.65
C ASP A 65 -3.34 4.54 7.71
N HIS A 66 -2.78 4.86 6.56
CA HIS A 66 -1.65 5.79 6.49
C HIS A 66 -2.03 7.16 7.05
N ARG A 67 -1.01 7.92 7.53
CA ARG A 67 -1.22 9.32 7.94
C ARG A 67 -2.01 10.08 6.89
N THR A 68 -2.85 11.01 7.32
CA THR A 68 -3.72 11.88 6.51
C THR A 68 -4.91 11.18 5.84
N PHE A 69 -5.02 9.85 5.94
CA PHE A 69 -6.10 9.05 5.36
C PHE A 69 -6.94 8.35 6.43
N GLY A 70 -8.17 8.01 6.05
CA GLY A 70 -9.08 7.25 6.91
C GLY A 70 -9.21 7.86 8.30
N ALA A 71 -9.13 7.00 9.31
CA ALA A 71 -9.21 7.41 10.70
C ALA A 71 -7.90 7.96 11.29
N SER A 72 -6.75 7.81 10.60
CA SER A 72 -5.44 8.28 11.07
C SER A 72 -5.32 9.80 11.02
N ASP A 73 -4.55 10.39 11.95
CA ASP A 73 -4.29 11.82 12.02
C ASP A 73 -3.43 12.31 10.84
N GLY A 74 -3.31 13.61 10.74
CA GLY A 74 -2.43 14.30 9.80
C GLY A 74 -3.14 15.36 8.98
N THR A 75 -2.40 16.43 8.70
CA THR A 75 -2.85 17.58 7.89
C THR A 75 -1.77 17.99 6.89
N PRO A 76 -2.15 18.43 5.69
CA PRO A 76 -3.51 18.40 5.14
C PRO A 76 -4.04 16.97 4.99
N ARG A 77 -5.36 16.81 4.97
CA ARG A 77 -5.97 15.51 4.67
C ARG A 77 -5.71 15.09 3.22
N GLN A 78 -5.77 13.80 2.94
CA GLN A 78 -5.61 13.22 1.60
C GLN A 78 -4.24 13.57 0.96
N ASP A 79 -3.16 13.52 1.76
CA ASP A 79 -1.82 13.88 1.34
C ASP A 79 -0.88 12.68 1.41
N VAL A 80 -0.29 12.31 0.27
CA VAL A 80 0.62 11.16 0.17
C VAL A 80 2.07 11.65 0.21
N ASP A 81 2.80 11.19 1.22
CA ASP A 81 4.26 11.25 1.27
C ASP A 81 4.79 9.83 1.50
N PRO A 82 5.41 9.17 0.50
CA PRO A 82 5.81 7.78 0.62
C PRO A 82 6.83 7.54 1.74
N TRP A 83 7.73 8.47 1.98
CA TRP A 83 8.77 8.30 2.99
C TRP A 83 8.24 8.44 4.41
N ARG A 84 7.27 9.35 4.62
CA ARG A 84 6.56 9.46 5.89
C ARG A 84 5.66 8.26 6.14
N GLN A 85 4.96 7.75 5.11
CA GLN A 85 4.17 6.52 5.23
C GLN A 85 5.03 5.30 5.57
N ILE A 86 6.23 5.18 4.98
CA ILE A 86 7.21 4.14 5.31
C ILE A 86 7.71 4.30 6.76
N ALA A 87 7.99 5.52 7.21
CA ALA A 87 8.42 5.77 8.59
C ALA A 87 7.32 5.40 9.59
N ASP A 88 6.07 5.76 9.31
CA ASP A 88 4.90 5.36 10.10
C ASP A 88 4.72 3.84 10.13
N TRP A 89 4.93 3.17 9.02
CA TRP A 89 4.80 1.71 9.00
C TRP A 89 5.86 1.01 9.86
N ARG A 90 7.05 1.59 10.01
CA ARG A 90 8.01 1.12 11.03
C ARG A 90 7.46 1.24 12.45
N ARG A 91 6.63 2.26 12.74
CA ARG A 91 5.93 2.38 14.03
C ARG A 91 4.87 1.30 14.20
N ALA A 92 4.16 0.93 13.12
CA ALA A 92 3.24 -0.20 13.14
C ALA A 92 3.95 -1.54 13.46
N ILE A 93 5.14 -1.76 12.89
CA ILE A 93 5.98 -2.92 13.23
C ILE A 93 6.37 -2.88 14.73
N THR A 94 6.82 -1.74 15.22
CA THR A 94 7.17 -1.57 16.64
C THR A 94 5.96 -1.76 17.58
N PHE A 95 4.78 -1.33 17.15
CA PHE A 95 3.54 -1.58 17.89
C PHE A 95 3.26 -3.08 18.00
N LEU A 96 3.41 -3.84 16.91
CA LEU A 96 3.24 -5.30 16.94
C LEU A 96 4.27 -5.99 17.84
N GLU A 97 5.55 -5.60 17.78
CA GLU A 97 6.60 -6.16 18.66
C GLU A 97 6.27 -6.02 20.15
N ALA A 98 5.57 -4.96 20.55
CA ALA A 98 5.22 -4.69 21.94
C ALA A 98 3.96 -5.44 22.41
N ARG A 99 3.28 -6.18 21.54
CA ARG A 99 2.02 -6.86 21.87
C ARG A 99 2.28 -8.23 22.50
N PRO A 100 1.62 -8.56 23.63
CA PRO A 100 1.81 -9.87 24.28
C PRO A 100 1.31 -11.06 23.46
N GLU A 101 0.38 -10.85 22.52
CA GLU A 101 -0.14 -11.88 21.61
C GLU A 101 0.73 -12.09 20.37
N VAL A 102 1.80 -11.29 20.18
CA VAL A 102 2.68 -11.34 19.00
C VAL A 102 4.03 -11.95 19.37
N ASP A 103 4.53 -12.84 18.51
CA ASP A 103 5.92 -13.26 18.52
C ASP A 103 6.76 -12.27 17.71
N PRO A 104 7.60 -11.44 18.35
CA PRO A 104 8.36 -10.39 17.68
C PRO A 104 9.39 -10.92 16.68
N GLU A 105 9.78 -12.19 16.79
CA GLU A 105 10.71 -12.82 15.84
C GLU A 105 10.01 -13.36 14.58
N ARG A 106 8.68 -13.25 14.48
CA ARG A 106 7.89 -13.76 13.37
C ARG A 106 6.90 -12.73 12.82
N ILE A 107 7.41 -11.58 12.36
CA ILE A 107 6.61 -10.51 11.79
C ILE A 107 6.77 -10.49 10.27
N GLY A 108 5.64 -10.58 9.56
CA GLY A 108 5.52 -10.40 8.12
C GLY A 108 4.89 -9.05 7.74
N LEU A 109 5.05 -8.68 6.48
CA LEU A 109 4.46 -7.47 5.94
C LEU A 109 3.79 -7.75 4.59
N TRP A 110 2.53 -7.34 4.46
CA TRP A 110 1.79 -7.38 3.21
C TRP A 110 1.43 -5.97 2.76
N GLY A 111 1.90 -5.57 1.60
CA GLY A 111 1.58 -4.28 1.00
C GLY A 111 1.00 -4.44 -0.39
N THR A 112 0.08 -3.56 -0.76
CA THR A 112 -0.59 -3.63 -2.07
C THR A 112 -0.50 -2.34 -2.84
N SER A 113 -0.34 -2.42 -4.16
CA SER A 113 -0.27 -1.27 -5.06
C SER A 113 0.87 -0.32 -4.65
N TYR A 114 0.58 0.92 -4.29
CA TYR A 114 1.55 1.88 -3.80
C TYR A 114 2.24 1.41 -2.52
N ALA A 115 1.47 0.84 -1.58
CA ALA A 115 2.02 0.22 -0.38
C ALA A 115 2.77 -1.09 -0.67
N GLY A 116 2.56 -1.72 -1.82
CA GLY A 116 3.44 -2.80 -2.34
C GLY A 116 4.85 -2.30 -2.60
N GLY A 117 5.00 -1.05 -3.07
CA GLY A 117 6.29 -0.37 -3.15
C GLY A 117 6.90 -0.14 -1.77
N HIS A 118 6.10 0.30 -0.78
CA HIS A 118 6.57 0.44 0.61
C HIS A 118 7.04 -0.89 1.18
N ALA A 119 6.33 -1.98 0.87
CA ALA A 119 6.70 -3.33 1.28
C ALA A 119 8.10 -3.73 0.79
N ILE A 120 8.44 -3.40 -0.46
CA ILE A 120 9.79 -3.62 -1.02
C ILE A 120 10.83 -2.81 -0.26
N VAL A 121 10.58 -1.51 -0.01
CA VAL A 121 11.52 -0.64 0.74
C VAL A 121 11.70 -1.14 2.17
N LEU A 122 10.62 -1.47 2.86
CA LEU A 122 10.66 -1.96 4.24
C LEU A 122 11.35 -3.33 4.32
N GLY A 123 11.05 -4.26 3.42
CA GLY A 123 11.73 -5.55 3.33
C GLY A 123 13.24 -5.42 3.15
N ALA A 124 13.69 -4.37 2.43
CA ALA A 124 15.10 -4.09 2.22
C ALA A 124 15.78 -3.38 3.41
N THR A 125 15.03 -2.67 4.24
CA THR A 125 15.60 -1.71 5.21
C THR A 125 15.18 -1.94 6.67
N ASP A 126 14.29 -2.93 6.94
CA ASP A 126 13.85 -3.28 8.29
C ASP A 126 13.99 -4.80 8.50
N ARG A 127 15.01 -5.24 9.22
CA ARG A 127 15.35 -6.65 9.41
C ARG A 127 14.49 -7.36 10.47
N ARG A 128 13.56 -6.67 11.11
CA ARG A 128 12.51 -7.27 11.94
C ARG A 128 11.53 -8.07 11.10
N LEU A 129 11.37 -7.69 9.83
CA LEU A 129 10.53 -8.41 8.88
C LEU A 129 11.18 -9.72 8.44
N LYS A 130 10.43 -10.82 8.58
CA LYS A 130 10.88 -12.18 8.23
C LYS A 130 10.26 -12.69 6.93
N ALA A 131 9.20 -12.07 6.44
CA ALA A 131 8.60 -12.32 5.13
C ALA A 131 7.87 -11.09 4.62
N VAL A 132 7.91 -10.86 3.31
CA VAL A 132 7.26 -9.73 2.65
C VAL A 132 6.46 -10.21 1.46
N VAL A 133 5.24 -9.69 1.33
CA VAL A 133 4.40 -9.84 0.14
C VAL A 133 4.10 -8.46 -0.43
N ALA A 134 4.42 -8.26 -1.69
CA ALA A 134 4.12 -7.06 -2.45
C ALA A 134 3.13 -7.40 -3.58
N GLN A 135 1.84 -7.09 -3.37
CA GLN A 135 0.78 -7.34 -4.33
C GLN A 135 0.65 -6.15 -5.28
N VAL A 136 0.62 -6.42 -6.60
CA VAL A 136 0.55 -5.43 -7.69
C VAL A 136 1.37 -4.16 -7.39
N PRO A 137 2.67 -4.30 -7.04
CA PRO A 137 3.43 -3.23 -6.43
C PRO A 137 3.78 -2.11 -7.41
N THR A 138 3.75 -0.87 -6.93
CA THR A 138 4.48 0.23 -7.58
C THR A 138 5.98 -0.11 -7.58
N ILE A 139 6.59 -0.04 -8.76
CA ILE A 139 8.02 -0.30 -8.95
C ILE A 139 8.78 0.97 -9.30
N SER A 140 8.24 1.78 -10.22
CA SER A 140 8.83 3.05 -10.64
C SER A 140 7.74 4.09 -10.89
N GLY A 141 7.71 5.13 -10.10
CA GLY A 141 6.80 6.26 -10.29
C GLY A 141 7.11 7.03 -11.56
N VAL A 142 8.39 7.11 -11.96
CA VAL A 142 8.82 7.75 -13.21
C VAL A 142 8.27 7.00 -14.41
N GLU A 143 8.54 5.71 -14.53
CA GLU A 143 8.09 4.88 -15.66
C GLU A 143 6.56 4.82 -15.78
N GLN A 144 5.87 4.62 -14.65
CA GLN A 144 4.41 4.68 -14.61
C GLN A 144 3.90 6.05 -15.04
N GLY A 145 4.54 7.12 -14.58
CA GLY A 145 4.19 8.48 -14.92
C GLY A 145 4.35 8.80 -16.40
N LEU A 146 5.43 8.35 -17.02
CA LEU A 146 5.70 8.52 -18.46
C LEU A 146 4.66 7.79 -19.33
N ARG A 147 4.16 6.64 -18.87
CA ARG A 147 3.15 5.87 -19.62
C ARG A 147 1.73 6.42 -19.47
N ARG A 148 1.46 7.20 -18.41
CA ARG A 148 0.14 7.80 -18.16
C ARG A 148 -0.04 9.17 -18.80
N VAL A 149 1.03 9.94 -18.87
CA VAL A 149 0.97 11.31 -19.39
C VAL A 149 1.60 11.33 -20.78
N PRO A 150 0.83 11.68 -21.83
CA PRO A 150 1.38 11.77 -23.16
C PRO A 150 2.46 12.87 -23.22
N PRO A 151 3.46 12.74 -24.13
CA PRO A 151 4.62 13.63 -24.17
C PRO A 151 4.27 15.12 -24.27
N ASP A 152 3.19 15.48 -24.95
CA ASP A 152 2.68 16.84 -25.11
C ASP A 152 2.02 17.38 -23.82
N GLY A 153 1.59 16.50 -22.91
CA GLY A 153 1.01 16.85 -21.62
C GLY A 153 2.04 17.09 -20.51
N VAL A 154 3.30 16.66 -20.68
CA VAL A 154 4.32 16.71 -19.61
C VAL A 154 4.63 18.15 -19.20
N ALA A 155 4.80 19.06 -20.14
CA ALA A 155 5.11 20.46 -19.85
C ALA A 155 3.98 21.16 -19.04
N ALA A 156 2.72 20.87 -19.37
CA ALA A 156 1.58 21.39 -18.64
C ALA A 156 1.52 20.85 -17.20
N LEU A 157 1.82 19.58 -17.02
CA LEU A 157 1.86 18.95 -15.69
C LEU A 157 2.98 19.54 -14.82
N GLU A 158 4.19 19.71 -15.36
CA GLU A 158 5.30 20.31 -14.62
C GLU A 158 5.02 21.79 -14.29
N HIS A 159 4.35 22.51 -15.18
CA HIS A 159 3.90 23.87 -14.89
C HIS A 159 2.90 23.87 -13.71
N ALA A 160 1.94 22.94 -13.70
CA ALA A 160 0.95 22.84 -12.63
C ALA A 160 1.61 22.52 -11.26
N PHE A 161 2.63 21.67 -11.24
CA PHE A 161 3.41 21.41 -10.02
C PHE A 161 4.18 22.65 -9.54
N ALA A 162 4.81 23.40 -10.47
CA ALA A 162 5.53 24.60 -10.11
C ALA A 162 4.59 25.72 -9.60
N GLU A 163 3.38 25.84 -10.15
CA GLU A 163 2.36 26.75 -9.64
C GLU A 163 1.88 26.34 -8.25
N GLU A 164 1.72 25.06 -7.99
CA GLU A 164 1.40 24.54 -6.66
C GLU A 164 2.47 24.91 -5.62
N ASP A 165 3.75 24.67 -5.95
CA ASP A 165 4.86 25.05 -5.07
C ASP A 165 4.88 26.56 -4.75
N ARG A 166 4.61 27.39 -5.77
CA ARG A 166 4.54 28.85 -5.57
C ARG A 166 3.35 29.26 -4.69
N ALA A 167 2.20 28.63 -4.86
CA ALA A 167 1.01 28.90 -4.07
C ALA A 167 1.24 28.54 -2.59
N VAL A 168 1.75 27.35 -2.33
CA VAL A 168 2.12 26.88 -0.97
C VAL A 168 3.21 27.78 -0.38
N GLY A 169 4.22 28.19 -1.17
CA GLY A 169 5.27 29.12 -0.73
C GLY A 169 4.75 30.51 -0.34
N ARG A 170 3.57 30.91 -0.83
CA ARG A 170 2.86 32.14 -0.41
C ARG A 170 1.95 31.94 0.80
N GLY A 171 1.89 30.70 1.35
CA GLY A 171 1.04 30.35 2.48
C GLY A 171 -0.39 29.91 2.10
N GLU A 172 -0.66 29.68 0.82
CA GLU A 172 -1.93 29.12 0.37
C GLU A 172 -2.03 27.62 0.75
N PRO A 173 -3.23 27.10 1.06
CA PRO A 173 -3.39 25.68 1.33
C PRO A 173 -3.09 24.85 0.06
N PRO A 174 -2.56 23.62 0.21
CA PRO A 174 -2.35 22.73 -0.92
C PRO A 174 -3.65 22.47 -1.68
N ARG A 175 -3.60 22.53 -3.01
CA ARG A 175 -4.74 22.21 -3.86
C ARG A 175 -4.92 20.70 -3.94
N SER A 176 -6.17 20.27 -4.09
CA SER A 176 -6.54 18.86 -4.31
C SER A 176 -6.91 18.63 -5.77
N GLN A 177 -6.77 17.37 -6.19
CA GLN A 177 -7.26 16.84 -7.45
C GLN A 177 -8.07 15.56 -7.22
N THR A 178 -8.99 15.27 -8.12
CA THR A 178 -9.81 14.03 -8.06
C THR A 178 -8.96 12.79 -8.27
N ILE A 179 -9.21 11.73 -7.50
CA ILE A 179 -8.53 10.44 -7.65
C ILE A 179 -9.10 9.69 -8.86
N VAL A 180 -10.40 9.49 -8.90
CA VAL A 180 -11.07 8.77 -10.00
C VAL A 180 -12.23 9.56 -10.58
N SER A 181 -12.41 9.47 -11.90
CA SER A 181 -13.61 9.99 -12.57
C SER A 181 -13.84 9.28 -13.91
N ALA A 182 -15.07 8.86 -14.15
CA ALA A 182 -15.52 8.39 -15.46
C ALA A 182 -15.78 9.56 -16.44
N ASP A 183 -15.98 10.79 -15.93
CA ASP A 183 -16.19 11.97 -16.76
C ASP A 183 -14.84 12.48 -17.32
N PRO A 184 -14.64 12.47 -18.64
CA PRO A 184 -13.41 12.96 -19.27
C PRO A 184 -13.14 14.46 -19.03
N ALA A 185 -14.15 15.23 -18.69
CA ALA A 185 -14.02 16.67 -18.41
C ALA A 185 -13.43 16.95 -17.01
N VAL A 186 -13.50 15.97 -16.10
CA VAL A 186 -12.96 16.10 -14.73
C VAL A 186 -11.50 15.63 -14.71
N PRO A 187 -10.51 16.45 -14.39
CA PRO A 187 -9.14 16.01 -14.18
C PRO A 187 -9.05 14.99 -13.05
N ALA A 188 -8.58 13.76 -13.32
CA ALA A 188 -8.48 12.70 -12.34
C ALA A 188 -7.21 11.85 -12.55
N SER A 189 -6.72 11.24 -11.47
CA SER A 189 -5.54 10.36 -11.51
C SER A 189 -5.80 9.09 -12.30
N TYR A 190 -7.01 8.53 -12.18
CA TYR A 190 -7.43 7.30 -12.87
C TYR A 190 -8.80 7.47 -13.51
N ARG A 191 -9.00 6.83 -14.68
CA ARG A 191 -10.23 6.93 -15.48
C ARG A 191 -10.79 5.58 -15.89
N ALA A 192 -10.00 4.51 -15.74
CA ALA A 192 -10.42 3.18 -16.11
C ALA A 192 -11.63 2.72 -15.28
N PRO A 193 -12.61 2.04 -15.87
CA PRO A 193 -13.84 1.64 -15.17
C PRO A 193 -13.59 0.80 -13.92
N ASP A 194 -12.59 -0.07 -13.93
CA ASP A 194 -12.17 -0.88 -12.79
C ASP A 194 -11.65 -0.03 -11.63
N ALA A 195 -10.84 1.01 -11.93
CA ALA A 195 -10.38 1.95 -10.93
C ALA A 195 -11.54 2.76 -10.34
N VAL A 196 -12.45 3.26 -11.18
CA VAL A 196 -13.63 3.99 -10.74
C VAL A 196 -14.48 3.11 -9.81
N GLY A 197 -14.76 1.86 -10.22
CA GLY A 197 -15.55 0.93 -9.42
C GLY A 197 -14.88 0.58 -8.09
N PHE A 198 -13.55 0.40 -8.07
CA PHE A 198 -12.82 0.08 -6.85
C PHE A 198 -12.79 1.24 -5.85
N TYR A 199 -12.47 2.46 -6.30
CA TYR A 199 -12.37 3.59 -5.38
C TYR A 199 -13.73 4.14 -4.93
N LEU A 200 -14.77 4.04 -5.76
CA LEU A 200 -16.12 4.50 -5.42
C LEU A 200 -17.00 3.38 -4.84
N GLN A 201 -16.41 2.29 -4.35
CA GLN A 201 -17.14 1.29 -3.59
C GLN A 201 -17.77 1.91 -2.33
N ASP A 202 -18.70 1.20 -1.71
CA ASP A 202 -19.40 1.67 -0.50
C ASP A 202 -18.39 1.76 0.67
N ILE A 203 -17.98 2.98 0.98
CA ILE A 203 -17.12 3.33 2.11
C ILE A 203 -17.93 4.16 3.11
N PRO A 204 -17.84 3.91 4.42
CA PRO A 204 -18.57 4.68 5.41
C PRO A 204 -18.34 6.19 5.26
N GLU A 205 -19.40 6.97 5.41
CA GLU A 205 -19.35 8.43 5.24
C GLU A 205 -18.28 9.07 6.16
N GLY A 206 -17.54 10.01 5.60
CA GLY A 206 -16.50 10.76 6.34
C GLY A 206 -15.16 10.03 6.48
N ILE A 207 -15.05 8.78 6.06
CA ILE A 207 -13.78 8.03 6.15
C ILE A 207 -12.85 8.34 4.97
N TRP A 208 -13.42 8.53 3.77
CA TRP A 208 -12.66 8.76 2.56
C TRP A 208 -13.30 9.80 1.66
N GLU A 209 -12.47 10.55 0.95
CA GLU A 209 -12.90 11.52 -0.05
C GLU A 209 -12.19 11.23 -1.37
N ASN A 210 -12.90 11.37 -2.49
CA ASN A 210 -12.36 11.15 -3.84
C ASN A 210 -11.44 12.31 -4.28
N GLN A 211 -10.45 12.59 -3.47
CA GLN A 211 -9.45 13.62 -3.74
C GLN A 211 -8.10 13.30 -3.11
N VAL A 212 -7.05 13.91 -3.66
CA VAL A 212 -5.68 13.83 -3.14
C VAL A 212 -4.99 15.16 -3.45
N THR A 213 -4.04 15.59 -2.62
CA THR A 213 -3.29 16.82 -2.89
C THR A 213 -2.50 16.72 -4.21
N VAL A 214 -2.35 17.81 -4.92
CA VAL A 214 -1.57 17.85 -6.19
C VAL A 214 -0.12 17.43 -5.95
N ARG A 215 0.48 17.81 -4.83
CA ARG A 215 1.85 17.41 -4.46
C ARG A 215 2.00 15.91 -4.26
N SER A 216 0.93 15.20 -3.86
CA SER A 216 0.93 13.73 -3.76
C SER A 216 1.19 13.07 -5.11
N THR A 217 0.65 13.62 -6.20
CA THR A 217 0.89 13.12 -7.55
C THR A 217 2.36 13.30 -7.95
N ARG A 218 2.96 14.44 -7.60
CA ARG A 218 4.39 14.66 -7.80
C ARG A 218 5.24 13.69 -6.98
N ALA A 219 4.93 13.51 -5.70
CA ALA A 219 5.62 12.56 -4.83
C ALA A 219 5.54 11.13 -5.36
N ALA A 220 4.36 10.70 -5.85
CA ALA A 220 4.17 9.38 -6.45
C ALA A 220 5.01 9.19 -7.73
N ARG A 221 5.15 10.21 -8.56
CA ARG A 221 5.98 10.18 -9.77
C ARG A 221 7.48 10.14 -9.50
N MET A 222 7.92 10.55 -8.32
CA MET A 222 9.33 10.53 -7.90
C MET A 222 9.69 9.29 -7.08
N TYR A 223 8.73 8.44 -6.78
CA TYR A 223 8.91 7.29 -5.90
C TYR A 223 9.41 6.06 -6.67
N GLU A 224 10.62 5.59 -6.34
CA GLU A 224 11.36 4.52 -7.04
C GLU A 224 11.65 3.31 -6.13
N PRO A 225 10.63 2.60 -5.64
CA PRO A 225 10.84 1.47 -4.73
C PRO A 225 11.55 0.28 -5.40
N GLY A 226 11.46 0.13 -6.71
CA GLY A 226 12.17 -0.89 -7.48
C GLY A 226 13.70 -0.82 -7.36
N ALA A 227 14.26 0.33 -6.95
CA ALA A 227 15.68 0.46 -6.65
C ALA A 227 16.14 -0.38 -5.44
N TRP A 228 15.18 -0.81 -4.59
CA TRP A 228 15.44 -1.56 -3.37
C TRP A 228 15.25 -3.07 -3.53
N VAL A 229 14.65 -3.55 -4.62
CA VAL A 229 14.20 -4.95 -4.76
C VAL A 229 15.33 -5.97 -4.54
N SER A 230 16.53 -5.72 -5.06
CA SER A 230 17.69 -6.60 -4.86
C SER A 230 18.26 -6.59 -3.44
N ARG A 231 17.88 -5.60 -2.64
CA ARG A 231 18.31 -5.45 -1.24
C ARG A 231 17.34 -6.05 -0.24
N VAL A 232 16.21 -6.57 -0.69
CA VAL A 232 15.24 -7.26 0.18
C VAL A 232 15.86 -8.54 0.76
N SER A 233 16.59 -9.28 -0.07
CA SER A 233 17.34 -10.46 0.39
C SER A 233 18.25 -10.13 1.59
N PRO A 234 18.35 -10.99 2.63
CA PRO A 234 17.82 -12.36 2.71
C PRO A 234 16.35 -12.48 3.15
N THR A 235 15.61 -11.38 3.34
CA THR A 235 14.18 -11.45 3.67
C THR A 235 13.41 -12.05 2.49
N PRO A 236 12.59 -13.11 2.69
CA PRO A 236 11.77 -13.69 1.65
C PRO A 236 10.76 -12.70 1.07
N LEU A 237 10.72 -12.56 -0.28
CA LEU A 237 9.86 -11.64 -1.01
C LEU A 237 8.96 -12.39 -1.99
N LEU A 238 7.64 -12.28 -1.84
CA LEU A 238 6.67 -12.68 -2.84
C LEU A 238 6.19 -11.45 -3.63
N LEU A 239 6.27 -11.49 -4.95
CA LEU A 239 5.57 -10.56 -5.83
C LEU A 239 4.29 -11.24 -6.35
N VAL A 240 3.14 -10.62 -6.10
CA VAL A 240 1.86 -10.99 -6.71
C VAL A 240 1.58 -10.01 -7.83
N VAL A 241 1.55 -10.46 -9.08
CA VAL A 241 1.56 -9.61 -10.28
C VAL A 241 0.34 -9.90 -11.14
N ALA A 242 -0.46 -8.90 -11.43
CA ALA A 242 -1.58 -9.01 -12.38
C ALA A 242 -1.07 -8.92 -13.83
N LEU A 243 -1.56 -9.85 -14.69
CA LEU A 243 -1.03 -10.02 -16.03
C LEU A 243 -1.36 -8.87 -17.00
N ASN A 244 -2.41 -8.13 -16.72
CA ASN A 244 -2.87 -7.01 -17.56
C ASN A 244 -2.95 -5.70 -16.75
N ASP A 245 -2.03 -5.52 -15.78
CA ASP A 245 -1.98 -4.32 -14.96
C ASP A 245 -1.51 -3.11 -15.78
N THR A 246 -2.39 -2.12 -15.88
CA THR A 246 -2.10 -0.84 -16.56
C THR A 246 -1.82 0.31 -15.57
N ILE A 247 -1.93 0.04 -14.26
CA ILE A 247 -1.71 1.02 -13.19
C ILE A 247 -0.29 0.94 -12.67
N THR A 248 0.13 -0.19 -12.10
CA THR A 248 1.52 -0.38 -11.66
C THR A 248 2.41 -1.03 -12.71
N VAL A 249 1.79 -1.47 -13.76
CA VAL A 249 2.35 -1.95 -15.02
C VAL A 249 3.11 -3.28 -14.90
N THR A 250 2.54 -4.33 -15.47
CA THR A 250 3.00 -5.72 -15.35
C THR A 250 4.48 -5.92 -15.67
N ASP A 251 4.99 -5.35 -16.77
CA ASP A 251 6.39 -5.53 -17.17
C ASP A 251 7.40 -4.91 -16.19
N LEU A 252 7.03 -3.83 -15.51
CA LEU A 252 7.88 -3.27 -14.44
C LEU A 252 7.98 -4.22 -13.25
N ALA A 253 6.85 -4.84 -12.85
CA ALA A 253 6.84 -5.80 -11.76
C ALA A 253 7.63 -7.07 -12.12
N LEU A 254 7.52 -7.57 -13.34
CA LEU A 254 8.29 -8.73 -13.82
C LEU A 254 9.80 -8.43 -13.90
N THR A 255 10.18 -7.25 -14.39
CA THR A 255 11.57 -6.79 -14.39
C THR A 255 12.12 -6.65 -12.96
N ALA A 256 11.30 -6.18 -12.01
CA ALA A 256 11.68 -6.13 -10.60
C ALA A 256 11.88 -7.55 -10.03
N TYR A 257 11.00 -8.50 -10.38
CA TYR A 257 11.17 -9.89 -9.98
C TYR A 257 12.50 -10.50 -10.49
N GLU A 258 12.87 -10.24 -11.74
CA GLU A 258 14.15 -10.70 -12.27
C GLU A 258 15.35 -10.18 -11.45
N ARG A 259 15.29 -8.93 -11.02
CA ARG A 259 16.32 -8.27 -10.20
C ARG A 259 16.31 -8.66 -8.73
N ALA A 260 15.20 -9.17 -8.22
CA ALA A 260 15.10 -9.66 -6.84
C ALA A 260 16.04 -10.86 -6.64
N LEU A 261 16.65 -10.94 -5.45
CA LEU A 261 17.50 -12.05 -5.05
C LEU A 261 16.70 -13.06 -4.20
N GLN A 262 17.23 -14.29 -4.06
CA GLN A 262 16.62 -15.32 -3.24
C GLN A 262 16.65 -14.98 -1.73
N PRO A 263 15.64 -15.44 -0.96
CA PRO A 263 14.44 -16.18 -1.37
C PRO A 263 13.39 -15.28 -2.02
N LYS A 264 12.90 -15.68 -3.19
CA LYS A 264 11.85 -14.92 -3.89
C LYS A 264 10.79 -15.84 -4.49
N GLY A 265 9.55 -15.36 -4.54
CA GLY A 265 8.42 -16.01 -5.17
C GLY A 265 7.70 -15.08 -6.15
N LEU A 266 6.98 -15.66 -7.11
CA LEU A 266 6.14 -14.95 -8.06
C LEU A 266 4.81 -15.67 -8.18
N GLU A 267 3.72 -14.94 -7.97
CA GLU A 267 2.37 -15.39 -8.29
C GLU A 267 1.79 -14.50 -9.40
N LEU A 268 1.36 -15.12 -10.49
CA LEU A 268 0.77 -14.42 -11.63
C LEU A 268 -0.75 -14.52 -11.56
N ILE A 269 -1.42 -13.38 -11.46
CA ILE A 269 -2.87 -13.29 -11.35
C ILE A 269 -3.47 -12.89 -12.71
N PRO A 270 -4.48 -13.60 -13.24
CA PRO A 270 -5.23 -13.14 -14.40
C PRO A 270 -5.88 -11.78 -14.16
N GLY A 271 -6.07 -10.99 -15.22
CA GLY A 271 -6.78 -9.71 -15.15
C GLY A 271 -5.88 -8.50 -14.86
N GLY A 272 -6.52 -7.39 -14.49
CA GLY A 272 -5.90 -6.08 -14.26
C GLY A 272 -5.58 -5.82 -12.79
N HIS A 273 -5.28 -4.55 -12.50
CA HIS A 273 -4.79 -4.09 -11.19
C HIS A 273 -5.68 -4.46 -10.00
N PHE A 274 -6.99 -4.42 -10.18
CA PHE A 274 -7.95 -4.64 -9.10
C PHE A 274 -8.47 -6.07 -9.00
N ASP A 275 -8.20 -6.95 -9.99
CA ASP A 275 -8.65 -8.34 -9.94
C ASP A 275 -8.12 -9.12 -8.73
N PRO A 276 -6.86 -8.93 -8.25
CA PRO A 276 -6.39 -9.57 -7.01
C PRO A 276 -7.22 -9.27 -5.76
N TYR A 277 -7.97 -8.17 -5.74
CA TYR A 277 -8.82 -7.80 -4.59
C TYR A 277 -10.24 -8.34 -4.71
N VAL A 278 -10.71 -8.64 -5.92
CA VAL A 278 -12.12 -8.95 -6.22
C VAL A 278 -12.26 -10.32 -6.88
N ALA A 279 -12.10 -10.38 -8.21
CA ALA A 279 -12.35 -11.60 -8.98
C ALA A 279 -11.35 -12.73 -8.64
N GLU A 280 -10.10 -12.37 -8.38
CA GLU A 280 -9.00 -13.31 -8.10
C GLU A 280 -8.56 -13.28 -6.62
N PHE A 281 -9.42 -12.76 -5.73
CA PHE A 281 -9.13 -12.66 -4.29
C PHE A 281 -8.71 -14.01 -3.69
N ALA A 282 -9.43 -15.08 -4.01
CA ALA A 282 -9.15 -16.40 -3.47
C ALA A 282 -7.74 -16.89 -3.82
N ARG A 283 -7.27 -16.59 -5.04
CA ARG A 283 -5.94 -16.98 -5.52
C ARG A 283 -4.86 -16.10 -4.90
N SER A 284 -5.03 -14.80 -4.92
CA SER A 284 -4.05 -13.84 -4.39
C SER A 284 -3.87 -13.97 -2.88
N SER A 285 -4.97 -14.14 -2.12
CA SER A 285 -4.92 -14.32 -0.67
C SER A 285 -4.31 -15.68 -0.28
N ALA A 286 -4.62 -16.75 -1.01
CA ALA A 286 -4.01 -18.07 -0.78
C ALA A 286 -2.49 -18.07 -1.04
N ALA A 287 -2.03 -17.42 -2.11
CA ALA A 287 -0.60 -17.29 -2.40
C ALA A 287 0.14 -16.53 -1.29
N ALA A 288 -0.40 -15.40 -0.86
CA ALA A 288 0.17 -14.61 0.22
C ALA A 288 0.18 -15.38 1.56
N ARG A 289 -0.94 -16.03 1.90
CA ARG A 289 -1.06 -16.87 3.10
C ARG A 289 -0.01 -17.99 3.09
N SER A 290 0.09 -18.76 2.01
CA SER A 290 1.06 -19.86 1.91
C SER A 290 2.50 -19.36 2.05
N TRP A 291 2.81 -18.17 1.52
CA TRP A 291 4.12 -17.56 1.69
C TRP A 291 4.43 -17.24 3.16
N PHE A 292 3.46 -16.67 3.89
CA PHE A 292 3.64 -16.39 5.31
C PHE A 292 3.70 -17.67 6.14
N GLU A 293 2.87 -18.67 5.87
CA GLU A 293 2.93 -19.99 6.54
C GLU A 293 4.31 -20.65 6.36
N GLN A 294 4.91 -20.52 5.18
CA GLN A 294 6.23 -21.09 4.89
C GLN A 294 7.37 -20.37 5.64
N HIS A 295 7.27 -19.07 5.80
CA HIS A 295 8.41 -18.26 6.26
C HIS A 295 8.25 -17.67 7.67
N LEU A 296 7.09 -17.77 8.28
CA LEU A 296 6.80 -17.34 9.65
C LEU A 296 6.43 -18.50 10.60
N SER A 297 6.58 -19.75 10.15
CA SER A 297 6.32 -20.95 10.96
C SER A 297 7.38 -21.17 12.06
#